data_4811c02df759513e57cdc980130ac3a9
#
_entry.id   4811c02df759513e57cdc980130ac3a9
#
_cell.length_a   1.000
_cell.length_b   1.000
_cell.length_c   1.000
_cell.angle_alpha   90.00
_cell.angle_beta   90.00
_cell.angle_gamma   90.00
#
_symmetry.space_group_name_H-M   'P 1'
#
loop_
_entity.id
_entity.type
_entity.pdbx_description
1 polymer ?
#
loop_
_entity_poly.entity_id
_entity_poly.type
_entity_poly.pdbx_seq_one_letter_code
_entity_poly.pdbx_strand_id
1 'polypeptide(L)'
;MKKQRYIAFVLLLILSLLMAACSSGSSANEPADSSDPGSSNETSAETPSEPQPAALTERLAASDLSKLPDRAKQRDDTIIVSLVNPSGAFTPYFTQVGYDGNVNSVLYTPLVKVDPNGLPVPGLAERWEISEDGLTYTYYLREGLKYSDGSPMTAEDVAFTWTLLHDPSYDGINTVVESRIVGGQDYKDGKADAIEGIQVIDERTISVTLEETNATALTVLGGQILSKAYYGKDYTFGNLDYIKDLHANPITNGPYKLERFIPGQEVRFVANEHYVFGKPKTEYFIYKTSEGDTWQFVETGEVDYGSFTATEDNLERLTGLGFLDLIPSTASNYGYNQLNLERDHLQDKRVRQALTYGLDRQLIYVEARQGAGQLANIPSSPILWSYTEEDINPYPYDPEKAKELLDEAGWVVGADGIRQKDGQKLRINYLGSKSESTDIFIAVASENYAEIGVDFVPEQFPDFNTLSAKVRNGDYDMASFSTTIISDPSQGVFRFTKGQTPGYDNPVIDDLYAKSLATSDIEERKAIYHEMFKILNDELPVMFTSYSKQIVAINGRIGGFELNPLSGIGFSLADWELK
;
A
#
# COMPACT_ATOMS: atom_id res chain seq x y z
N MET A 1 -5.89 46.94 -2.69
CA MET A 1 -6.07 47.44 -4.06
C MET A 1 -5.62 46.45 -5.17
N LYS A 2 -4.77 45.46 -4.94
CA LYS A 2 -4.40 44.44 -5.98
C LYS A 2 -5.43 43.31 -6.15
N LYS A 3 -6.14 42.89 -5.10
CA LYS A 3 -7.17 41.83 -5.17
C LYS A 3 -8.45 42.22 -5.95
N GLN A 4 -8.82 43.49 -5.97
CA GLN A 4 -10.01 43.94 -6.72
C GLN A 4 -9.81 44.01 -8.22
N ARG A 5 -8.55 44.07 -8.71
CA ARG A 5 -8.25 44.07 -10.15
C ARG A 5 -8.30 42.68 -10.78
N TYR A 6 -8.07 41.60 -10.01
CA TYR A 6 -8.17 40.22 -10.52
C TYR A 6 -9.62 39.75 -10.69
N ILE A 7 -10.52 40.15 -9.78
CA ILE A 7 -11.95 39.80 -9.87
C ILE A 7 -12.62 40.48 -11.07
N ALA A 8 -12.21 41.69 -11.44
CA ALA A 8 -12.72 42.40 -12.63
C ALA A 8 -12.24 41.77 -13.94
N PHE A 9 -11.07 41.14 -13.97
CA PHE A 9 -10.52 40.51 -15.17
C PHE A 9 -11.16 39.14 -15.44
N VAL A 10 -11.48 38.38 -14.41
CA VAL A 10 -12.16 37.06 -14.52
C VAL A 10 -13.62 37.23 -14.93
N LEU A 11 -14.31 38.28 -14.45
CA LEU A 11 -15.69 38.57 -14.84
C LEU A 11 -15.81 39.07 -16.31
N LEU A 12 -14.77 39.69 -16.87
CA LEU A 12 -14.75 40.10 -18.29
C LEU A 12 -14.51 38.94 -19.26
N LEU A 13 -13.80 37.89 -18.82
CA LEU A 13 -13.59 36.69 -19.66
C LEU A 13 -14.84 35.79 -19.73
N ILE A 14 -15.63 35.75 -18.67
CA ILE A 14 -16.89 34.96 -18.65
C ILE A 14 -17.98 35.63 -19.49
N LEU A 15 -17.97 36.94 -19.63
CA LEU A 15 -18.96 37.66 -20.44
C LEU A 15 -18.69 37.60 -21.96
N SER A 16 -17.47 37.24 -22.39
CA SER A 16 -17.12 37.10 -23.83
C SER A 16 -17.46 35.73 -24.43
N LEU A 17 -17.81 34.74 -23.64
CA LEU A 17 -18.19 33.38 -24.09
C LEU A 17 -19.70 33.20 -24.29
N LEU A 18 -20.54 34.17 -23.91
CA LEU A 18 -22.00 34.10 -24.02
C LEU A 18 -22.60 34.78 -25.24
N MET A 19 -21.79 35.31 -26.19
CA MET A 19 -22.30 36.03 -27.35
C MET A 19 -22.04 35.35 -28.72
N ALA A 20 -21.68 34.06 -28.74
CA ALA A 20 -21.40 33.35 -29.99
C ALA A 20 -22.47 32.32 -30.44
N ALA A 21 -23.64 32.31 -29.84
CA ALA A 21 -24.69 31.34 -30.16
C ALA A 21 -26.04 32.03 -30.46
N CYS A 22 -26.13 32.80 -31.52
CA CYS A 22 -27.40 33.18 -32.15
C CYS A 22 -27.15 33.80 -33.52
N SER A 23 -27.25 33.03 -34.61
CA SER A 23 -27.62 33.57 -35.93
C SER A 23 -27.80 32.46 -36.96
N SER A 24 -28.97 32.52 -37.59
CA SER A 24 -29.49 31.96 -38.85
C SER A 24 -30.33 30.67 -38.68
N GLY A 25 -31.60 30.64 -38.93
CA GLY A 25 -32.48 31.46 -39.84
C GLY A 25 -33.25 30.49 -40.74
N SER A 26 -34.52 30.26 -40.40
CA SER A 26 -35.75 29.85 -41.11
C SER A 26 -35.68 29.36 -42.58
N SER A 27 -36.43 28.29 -42.86
CA SER A 27 -37.63 28.42 -43.74
C SER A 27 -38.47 27.14 -43.74
N ALA A 28 -39.77 27.37 -43.76
CA ALA A 28 -40.89 26.43 -43.67
C ALA A 28 -41.16 25.70 -45.00
N ASN A 29 -41.78 24.52 -44.88
CA ASN A 29 -43.07 24.21 -45.56
C ASN A 29 -43.55 22.78 -45.17
N GLU A 30 -44.75 22.73 -44.64
CA GLU A 30 -45.68 21.60 -44.59
C GLU A 30 -46.53 21.57 -45.86
N PRO A 31 -47.45 20.58 -46.18
CA PRO A 31 -47.94 19.45 -45.36
C PRO A 31 -48.31 18.14 -46.11
N ALA A 32 -48.79 17.16 -45.31
CA ALA A 32 -49.80 16.09 -45.56
C ALA A 32 -49.32 14.77 -46.24
N ASP A 33 -49.61 13.62 -45.78
CA ASP A 33 -50.75 12.88 -45.25
C ASP A 33 -50.46 11.35 -45.26
N SER A 34 -50.99 10.66 -44.28
CA SER A 34 -51.52 9.28 -44.24
C SER A 34 -50.62 8.03 -44.13
N SER A 35 -50.98 7.26 -43.09
CA SER A 35 -51.14 5.80 -42.91
C SER A 35 -50.03 4.98 -42.25
N ASP A 36 -50.39 4.49 -41.09
CA ASP A 36 -49.91 3.44 -40.17
C ASP A 36 -50.18 2.03 -40.71
N PRO A 37 -49.73 0.88 -40.11
CA PRO A 37 -48.70 0.61 -39.08
C PRO A 37 -47.74 -0.55 -39.44
N GLY A 38 -46.62 -0.62 -38.73
CA GLY A 38 -45.78 -1.82 -38.80
C GLY A 38 -44.54 -1.75 -37.88
N SER A 39 -44.63 -2.42 -36.78
CA SER A 39 -43.52 -3.00 -35.98
C SER A 39 -42.10 -2.42 -36.21
N SER A 40 -41.61 -1.63 -35.29
CA SER A 40 -40.22 -1.23 -35.25
C SER A 40 -39.52 -1.76 -33.98
N ASN A 41 -38.53 -2.59 -34.21
CA ASN A 41 -37.45 -2.83 -33.28
C ASN A 41 -36.75 -1.48 -32.92
N GLU A 42 -36.86 -1.06 -31.69
CA GLU A 42 -36.00 0.00 -31.19
C GLU A 42 -34.59 -0.57 -30.97
N THR A 43 -33.71 -0.33 -31.88
CA THR A 43 -32.27 -0.41 -31.70
C THR A 43 -31.85 0.86 -30.98
N SER A 44 -31.59 0.78 -29.68
CA SER A 44 -30.91 1.83 -28.92
C SER A 44 -29.57 2.12 -29.61
N ALA A 45 -29.41 3.32 -30.15
CA ALA A 45 -28.15 3.80 -30.66
C ALA A 45 -27.18 3.97 -29.48
N GLU A 46 -26.20 3.07 -29.35
CA GLU A 46 -25.03 3.29 -28.53
C GLU A 46 -24.33 4.57 -29.05
N THR A 47 -24.27 5.58 -28.21
CA THR A 47 -23.37 6.71 -28.39
C THR A 47 -21.96 6.17 -28.44
N PRO A 48 -21.13 6.44 -29.44
CA PRO A 48 -19.74 6.02 -29.46
C PRO A 48 -19.05 6.61 -28.23
N SER A 49 -18.64 5.77 -27.28
CA SER A 49 -17.71 6.18 -26.24
C SER A 49 -16.43 6.66 -26.92
N GLU A 50 -15.98 7.87 -26.59
CA GLU A 50 -14.63 8.30 -26.97
C GLU A 50 -13.63 7.22 -26.55
N PRO A 51 -12.61 6.93 -27.37
CA PRO A 51 -11.62 5.93 -27.03
C PRO A 51 -10.95 6.34 -25.72
N GLN A 52 -11.15 5.54 -24.65
CA GLN A 52 -10.38 5.70 -23.42
C GLN A 52 -8.89 5.64 -23.80
N PRO A 53 -8.09 6.59 -23.31
CA PRO A 53 -6.65 6.57 -23.55
C PRO A 53 -6.06 5.25 -23.07
N ALA A 54 -5.14 4.71 -23.86
CA ALA A 54 -4.51 3.41 -23.58
C ALA A 54 -3.71 3.49 -22.28
N ALA A 55 -4.24 2.90 -21.20
CA ALA A 55 -3.48 2.73 -19.96
C ALA A 55 -2.22 1.91 -20.25
N LEU A 56 -1.10 2.26 -19.63
CA LEU A 56 0.12 1.46 -19.68
C LEU A 56 -0.14 0.09 -19.05
N THR A 57 -0.19 -0.96 -19.83
CA THR A 57 -0.46 -2.34 -19.39
C THR A 57 0.79 -3.22 -19.37
N GLU A 58 1.84 -2.81 -20.10
CA GLU A 58 3.10 -3.54 -20.23
C GLU A 58 4.29 -2.58 -20.12
N ARG A 59 5.49 -3.13 -19.86
CA ARG A 59 6.73 -2.33 -19.84
C ARG A 59 6.94 -1.67 -21.20
N LEU A 60 7.10 -0.36 -21.19
CA LEU A 60 7.49 0.44 -22.34
C LEU A 60 8.98 0.77 -22.21
N ALA A 61 9.80 0.26 -23.11
CA ALA A 61 11.23 0.53 -23.13
C ALA A 61 11.54 1.97 -23.56
N ALA A 62 12.67 2.49 -23.10
CA ALA A 62 13.19 3.78 -23.53
C ALA A 62 13.26 3.88 -25.07
N SER A 63 12.67 4.91 -25.62
CA SER A 63 12.59 5.11 -27.08
C SER A 63 13.83 5.77 -27.68
N ASP A 64 14.57 6.56 -26.85
CA ASP A 64 15.70 7.38 -27.31
C ASP A 64 16.67 7.69 -26.18
N LEU A 65 17.67 6.84 -25.98
CA LEU A 65 18.72 7.04 -24.97
C LEU A 65 19.65 8.24 -25.28
N SER A 66 19.62 8.82 -26.48
CA SER A 66 20.39 10.02 -26.80
C SER A 66 19.92 11.25 -26.02
N LYS A 67 18.64 11.22 -25.58
CA LYS A 67 18.01 12.26 -24.74
C LYS A 67 18.40 12.18 -23.26
N LEU A 68 19.18 11.18 -22.87
CA LEU A 68 19.64 11.05 -21.49
C LEU A 68 20.32 12.33 -21.03
N PRO A 69 19.97 12.91 -19.87
CA PRO A 69 20.61 14.10 -19.35
C PRO A 69 22.12 13.92 -19.08
N ASP A 70 22.92 14.96 -19.27
CA ASP A 70 24.38 14.87 -19.11
C ASP A 70 24.80 14.46 -17.71
N ARG A 71 24.07 14.89 -16.68
CA ARG A 71 24.31 14.43 -15.28
C ARG A 71 24.21 12.92 -15.13
N ALA A 72 23.26 12.28 -15.79
CA ALA A 72 23.11 10.83 -15.77
C ALA A 72 24.21 10.17 -16.64
N LYS A 73 24.57 10.73 -17.82
CA LYS A 73 25.64 10.21 -18.69
C LYS A 73 27.02 10.17 -18.02
N GLN A 74 27.28 11.10 -17.08
CA GLN A 74 28.55 11.20 -16.39
C GLN A 74 28.73 10.18 -15.25
N ARG A 75 27.68 9.44 -14.90
CA ARG A 75 27.72 8.37 -13.89
C ARG A 75 27.88 7.04 -14.60
N ASP A 76 28.94 6.30 -14.28
CA ASP A 76 29.25 4.97 -14.80
C ASP A 76 29.32 3.88 -13.71
N ASP A 77 29.35 4.30 -12.44
CA ASP A 77 29.51 3.44 -11.27
C ASP A 77 28.45 3.69 -10.15
N THR A 78 27.53 4.63 -10.37
CA THR A 78 26.61 5.10 -9.32
C THR A 78 25.17 5.18 -9.82
N ILE A 79 24.26 4.55 -9.11
CA ILE A 79 22.79 4.67 -9.30
C ILE A 79 22.22 5.52 -8.16
N ILE A 80 21.35 6.48 -8.50
CA ILE A 80 20.74 7.40 -7.54
C ILE A 80 19.22 7.29 -7.58
N VAL A 81 18.61 7.12 -6.41
CA VAL A 81 17.15 7.08 -6.22
C VAL A 81 16.74 8.14 -5.21
N SER A 82 15.62 8.79 -5.42
CA SER A 82 15.05 9.74 -4.45
C SER A 82 14.40 9.00 -3.30
N LEU A 83 14.61 9.48 -2.07
CA LEU A 83 13.96 8.98 -0.86
C LEU A 83 13.65 10.16 0.07
N VAL A 84 12.53 10.13 0.76
CA VAL A 84 12.27 11.05 1.88
C VAL A 84 13.29 10.80 2.99
N ASN A 85 13.68 11.86 3.69
CA ASN A 85 14.76 11.78 4.67
C ASN A 85 14.46 10.75 5.78
N PRO A 86 15.28 9.69 5.94
CA PRO A 86 15.13 8.70 7.00
C PRO A 86 15.57 9.27 8.35
N SER A 87 15.19 8.63 9.45
CA SER A 87 15.59 9.05 10.80
C SER A 87 17.04 8.70 11.16
N GLY A 88 17.63 7.70 10.48
CA GLY A 88 18.97 7.19 10.75
C GLY A 88 19.00 5.93 11.64
N ALA A 89 17.85 5.36 11.96
CA ALA A 89 17.76 4.09 12.69
C ALA A 89 17.92 2.90 11.74
N PHE A 90 19.16 2.64 11.30
CA PHE A 90 19.48 1.62 10.29
C PHE A 90 19.75 0.22 10.86
N THR A 91 19.26 -0.07 12.04
CA THR A 91 19.21 -1.41 12.59
C THR A 91 17.80 -1.97 12.37
N PRO A 92 17.65 -3.12 11.68
CA PRO A 92 16.35 -3.77 11.50
C PRO A 92 15.60 -3.93 12.81
N TYR A 93 14.27 -3.86 12.75
CA TYR A 93 13.35 -3.95 13.91
C TYR A 93 13.34 -2.72 14.84
N PHE A 94 14.34 -1.84 14.78
CA PHE A 94 14.43 -0.62 15.60
C PHE A 94 14.14 0.66 14.77
N THR A 95 13.60 0.52 13.58
CA THR A 95 13.25 1.64 12.70
C THR A 95 12.19 2.55 13.33
N GLN A 96 12.36 3.85 13.12
CA GLN A 96 11.45 4.87 13.66
C GLN A 96 10.42 5.34 12.62
N VAL A 97 10.78 5.28 11.33
CA VAL A 97 9.93 5.68 10.20
C VAL A 97 10.08 4.68 9.05
N GLY A 98 9.06 4.61 8.17
CA GLY A 98 9.07 3.69 7.03
C GLY A 98 10.28 3.85 6.11
N TYR A 99 10.84 5.06 6.01
CA TYR A 99 12.01 5.35 5.16
C TYR A 99 13.32 4.71 5.67
N ASP A 100 13.43 4.45 6.98
CA ASP A 100 14.52 3.62 7.52
C ASP A 100 14.41 2.18 7.01
N GLY A 101 13.19 1.67 6.85
CA GLY A 101 12.92 0.37 6.24
C GLY A 101 13.41 0.26 4.80
N ASN A 102 13.28 1.34 3.99
CA ASN A 102 13.85 1.38 2.63
C ASN A 102 15.39 1.28 2.66
N VAL A 103 16.05 1.96 3.61
CA VAL A 103 17.50 1.85 3.81
C VAL A 103 17.87 0.42 4.23
N ASN A 104 17.14 -0.17 5.18
CA ASN A 104 17.37 -1.54 5.64
C ASN A 104 17.17 -2.59 4.53
N SER A 105 16.28 -2.37 3.56
CA SER A 105 16.10 -3.26 2.41
C SER A 105 17.32 -3.31 1.48
N VAL A 106 18.17 -2.29 1.50
CA VAL A 106 19.46 -2.24 0.78
C VAL A 106 20.58 -2.90 1.61
N LEU A 107 20.52 -2.75 2.92
CA LEU A 107 21.58 -3.19 3.86
C LEU A 107 21.44 -4.65 4.28
N TYR A 108 20.24 -5.22 4.26
CA TYR A 108 19.97 -6.56 4.80
C TYR A 108 19.15 -7.39 3.82
N THR A 109 19.52 -8.65 3.72
CA THR A 109 18.74 -9.68 3.06
C THR A 109 18.07 -10.55 4.13
N PRO A 110 16.77 -10.84 4.06
CA PRO A 110 16.10 -11.71 5.02
C PRO A 110 16.42 -13.20 4.79
N LEU A 111 16.10 -14.04 5.77
CA LEU A 111 16.17 -15.50 5.60
C LEU A 111 15.22 -15.99 4.49
N VAL A 112 14.00 -15.45 4.51
CA VAL A 112 12.95 -15.75 3.53
C VAL A 112 12.54 -14.45 2.86
N LYS A 113 12.64 -14.38 1.54
CA LYS A 113 12.13 -13.28 0.72
C LYS A 113 10.66 -13.53 0.36
N VAL A 114 9.98 -12.52 -0.15
CA VAL A 114 8.68 -12.67 -0.82
C VAL A 114 8.80 -12.30 -2.29
N ASP A 115 8.16 -13.07 -3.15
CA ASP A 115 8.06 -12.77 -4.58
C ASP A 115 7.10 -11.60 -4.86
N PRO A 116 6.95 -11.13 -6.11
CA PRO A 116 6.02 -10.05 -6.44
C PRO A 116 4.55 -10.34 -6.13
N ASN A 117 4.15 -11.59 -5.92
CA ASN A 117 2.78 -12.01 -5.59
C ASN A 117 2.58 -12.23 -4.07
N GLY A 118 3.64 -12.09 -3.26
CA GLY A 118 3.61 -12.30 -1.81
C GLY A 118 3.90 -13.73 -1.38
N LEU A 119 4.36 -14.61 -2.28
CA LEU A 119 4.74 -15.97 -1.92
C LEU A 119 6.17 -16.03 -1.36
N PRO A 120 6.42 -16.85 -0.31
CA PRO A 120 7.75 -17.01 0.26
C PRO A 120 8.73 -17.67 -0.72
N VAL A 121 9.91 -17.09 -0.86
CA VAL A 121 11.01 -17.62 -1.70
C VAL A 121 12.34 -17.60 -0.94
N PRO A 122 13.33 -18.45 -1.29
CA PRO A 122 14.61 -18.52 -0.62
C PRO A 122 15.36 -17.18 -0.59
N GLY A 123 15.78 -16.77 0.62
CA GLY A 123 16.70 -15.66 0.89
C GLY A 123 18.06 -16.18 1.37
N LEU A 124 18.49 -15.79 2.59
CA LEU A 124 19.70 -16.35 3.22
C LEU A 124 19.50 -17.81 3.67
N ALA A 125 18.27 -18.23 3.96
CA ALA A 125 17.92 -19.65 3.99
C ALA A 125 17.77 -20.15 2.54
N GLU A 126 18.47 -21.25 2.21
CA GLU A 126 18.34 -21.88 0.89
C GLU A 126 17.06 -22.72 0.77
N ARG A 127 16.55 -23.20 1.90
CA ARG A 127 15.30 -23.93 2.03
C ARG A 127 14.82 -23.93 3.48
N TRP A 128 13.60 -24.37 3.67
CA TRP A 128 13.00 -24.60 5.02
C TRP A 128 12.12 -25.85 4.97
N GLU A 129 11.82 -26.36 6.16
CA GLU A 129 10.87 -27.45 6.37
C GLU A 129 9.89 -27.04 7.48
N ILE A 130 8.63 -27.42 7.31
CA ILE A 130 7.58 -27.23 8.32
C ILE A 130 7.12 -28.63 8.72
N SER A 131 7.05 -28.91 10.03
CA SER A 131 6.56 -30.20 10.54
C SER A 131 5.09 -30.44 10.15
N GLU A 132 4.66 -31.70 10.13
CA GLU A 132 3.30 -32.10 9.74
C GLU A 132 2.21 -31.44 10.60
N ASP A 133 2.52 -31.17 11.87
CA ASP A 133 1.62 -30.44 12.80
C ASP A 133 1.64 -28.93 12.62
N GLY A 134 2.50 -28.39 11.73
CA GLY A 134 2.63 -26.96 11.46
C GLY A 134 3.29 -26.15 12.57
N LEU A 135 3.86 -26.80 13.59
CA LEU A 135 4.40 -26.10 14.76
C LEU A 135 5.89 -25.83 14.70
N THR A 136 6.67 -26.67 14.01
CA THR A 136 8.12 -26.54 13.98
C THR A 136 8.61 -26.13 12.58
N TYR A 137 9.34 -25.03 12.54
CA TYR A 137 9.96 -24.48 11.32
C TYR A 137 11.47 -24.73 11.40
N THR A 138 12.06 -25.41 10.42
CA THR A 138 13.51 -25.64 10.32
C THR A 138 14.05 -24.88 9.12
N TYR A 139 14.99 -23.97 9.37
CA TYR A 139 15.66 -23.18 8.33
C TYR A 139 17.06 -23.72 8.07
N TYR A 140 17.42 -23.86 6.82
CA TYR A 140 18.73 -24.29 6.37
C TYR A 140 19.45 -23.12 5.69
N LEU A 141 20.48 -22.60 6.32
CA LEU A 141 21.24 -21.45 5.85
C LEU A 141 22.13 -21.83 4.67
N ARG A 142 22.29 -20.90 3.72
CA ARG A 142 23.25 -21.07 2.61
C ARG A 142 24.67 -21.24 3.13
N GLU A 143 25.51 -21.92 2.37
CA GLU A 143 26.95 -22.02 2.66
C GLU A 143 27.65 -20.68 2.42
N GLY A 144 28.64 -20.37 3.25
CA GLY A 144 29.53 -19.22 3.06
C GLY A 144 28.91 -17.86 3.36
N LEU A 145 27.81 -17.81 4.13
CA LEU A 145 27.20 -16.56 4.55
C LEU A 145 28.19 -15.70 5.36
N LYS A 146 28.27 -14.41 5.02
CA LYS A 146 29.12 -13.43 5.70
C LYS A 146 28.40 -12.12 5.89
N TYR A 147 28.78 -11.40 6.92
CA TYR A 147 28.46 -10.00 7.08
C TYR A 147 29.40 -9.09 6.27
N SER A 148 29.07 -7.82 6.20
CA SER A 148 29.78 -6.80 5.43
C SER A 148 31.21 -6.53 5.90
N ASP A 149 31.56 -6.94 7.12
CA ASP A 149 32.91 -6.88 7.70
C ASP A 149 33.72 -8.16 7.42
N GLY A 150 33.12 -9.15 6.74
CA GLY A 150 33.71 -10.46 6.44
C GLY A 150 33.55 -11.52 7.52
N SER A 151 32.97 -11.19 8.68
CA SER A 151 32.66 -12.16 9.73
C SER A 151 31.62 -13.19 9.27
N PRO A 152 31.70 -14.45 9.72
CA PRO A 152 30.73 -15.47 9.34
C PRO A 152 29.35 -15.18 9.93
N MET A 153 28.29 -15.53 9.20
CA MET A 153 26.92 -15.57 9.68
C MET A 153 26.51 -17.03 9.87
N THR A 154 25.95 -17.36 11.02
CA THR A 154 25.56 -18.72 11.42
C THR A 154 24.15 -18.78 12.01
N ALA A 155 23.68 -19.98 12.31
CA ALA A 155 22.42 -20.22 13.01
C ALA A 155 22.37 -19.56 14.41
N GLU A 156 23.52 -19.31 15.03
CA GLU A 156 23.61 -18.59 16.30
C GLU A 156 23.18 -17.11 16.18
N ASP A 157 23.41 -16.48 15.02
CA ASP A 157 22.95 -15.11 14.76
C ASP A 157 21.42 -15.05 14.65
N VAL A 158 20.83 -16.10 14.05
CA VAL A 158 19.37 -16.25 13.94
C VAL A 158 18.76 -16.41 15.33
N ALA A 159 19.29 -17.34 16.14
CA ALA A 159 18.85 -17.56 17.52
C ALA A 159 18.98 -16.28 18.36
N PHE A 160 20.11 -15.59 18.25
CA PHE A 160 20.33 -14.30 18.90
C PHE A 160 19.29 -13.26 18.50
N THR A 161 19.01 -13.12 17.21
CA THR A 161 18.03 -12.15 16.69
C THR A 161 16.66 -12.41 17.28
N TRP A 162 16.15 -13.65 17.23
CA TRP A 162 14.85 -13.99 17.80
C TRP A 162 14.82 -13.80 19.33
N THR A 163 15.90 -14.12 20.04
CA THR A 163 16.01 -13.90 21.49
C THR A 163 15.96 -12.42 21.84
N LEU A 164 16.73 -11.59 21.13
CA LEU A 164 16.78 -10.13 21.32
C LEU A 164 15.39 -9.49 21.12
N LEU A 165 14.61 -9.96 20.14
CA LEU A 165 13.27 -9.46 19.87
C LEU A 165 12.23 -9.87 20.94
N HIS A 166 12.56 -10.81 21.83
CA HIS A 166 11.76 -11.16 23.01
C HIS A 166 12.25 -10.47 24.30
N ASP A 167 13.27 -9.60 24.22
CA ASP A 167 13.72 -8.85 25.39
C ASP A 167 12.60 -7.92 25.91
N PRO A 168 12.36 -7.84 27.23
CA PRO A 168 11.29 -7.00 27.79
C PRO A 168 11.48 -5.50 27.54
N SER A 169 12.72 -5.04 27.26
CA SER A 169 13.02 -3.65 26.90
C SER A 169 12.91 -3.35 25.40
N TYR A 170 12.56 -4.37 24.59
CA TYR A 170 12.33 -4.16 23.17
C TYR A 170 11.10 -3.28 22.95
N ASP A 171 11.29 -2.13 22.30
CA ASP A 171 10.28 -1.11 22.03
C ASP A 171 9.97 -0.88 20.53
N GLY A 172 10.47 -1.77 19.66
CA GLY A 172 10.27 -1.68 18.21
C GLY A 172 8.93 -2.24 17.72
N ILE A 173 8.73 -2.18 16.41
CA ILE A 173 7.48 -2.55 15.73
C ILE A 173 7.44 -4.00 15.22
N ASN A 174 7.99 -4.94 15.94
CA ASN A 174 8.17 -6.31 15.44
C ASN A 174 7.06 -7.25 15.88
N THR A 175 6.71 -8.18 15.00
CA THR A 175 5.67 -9.20 15.17
C THR A 175 6.22 -10.60 15.51
N VAL A 176 7.54 -10.77 15.71
CA VAL A 176 8.15 -12.08 16.06
C VAL A 176 7.55 -12.65 17.35
N VAL A 177 7.28 -11.80 18.35
CA VAL A 177 6.62 -12.21 19.61
C VAL A 177 5.22 -12.78 19.35
N GLU A 178 4.50 -12.24 18.36
CA GLU A 178 3.18 -12.71 17.97
C GLU A 178 3.20 -14.11 17.34
N SER A 179 4.36 -14.58 16.90
CA SER A 179 4.55 -15.96 16.43
C SER A 179 4.46 -16.99 17.56
N ARG A 180 4.49 -16.54 18.82
CA ARG A 180 4.31 -17.37 20.03
C ARG A 180 5.27 -18.56 20.06
N ILE A 181 6.58 -18.26 20.04
CA ILE A 181 7.63 -19.27 20.20
C ILE A 181 7.51 -19.90 21.60
N VAL A 182 7.57 -21.23 21.68
CA VAL A 182 7.54 -21.97 22.96
C VAL A 182 8.59 -21.43 23.91
N GLY A 183 8.13 -21.01 25.11
CA GLY A 183 8.99 -20.38 26.13
C GLY A 183 9.36 -18.93 25.88
N GLY A 184 8.90 -18.33 24.76
CA GLY A 184 9.18 -16.92 24.42
C GLY A 184 8.61 -15.94 25.45
N GLN A 185 7.37 -16.18 25.91
CA GLN A 185 6.76 -15.34 26.94
C GLN A 185 7.44 -15.51 28.32
N ASP A 186 7.83 -16.72 28.70
CA ASP A 186 8.54 -16.94 29.96
C ASP A 186 9.91 -16.27 29.96
N TYR A 187 10.62 -16.30 28.83
CA TYR A 187 11.86 -15.52 28.66
C TYR A 187 11.59 -14.01 28.80
N LYS A 188 10.62 -13.47 28.12
CA LYS A 188 10.25 -12.06 28.18
C LYS A 188 9.88 -11.60 29.58
N ASP A 189 9.21 -12.47 30.35
CA ASP A 189 8.81 -12.21 31.74
C ASP A 189 9.98 -12.40 32.73
N GLY A 190 11.18 -12.79 32.28
CA GLY A 190 12.33 -13.07 33.14
C GLY A 190 12.20 -14.34 33.99
N LYS A 191 11.34 -15.28 33.58
CA LYS A 191 11.14 -16.57 34.27
C LYS A 191 12.06 -17.68 33.74
N ALA A 192 12.64 -17.48 32.56
CA ALA A 192 13.56 -18.40 31.89
C ALA A 192 14.78 -17.63 31.34
N ASP A 193 15.96 -18.30 31.38
CA ASP A 193 17.22 -17.74 30.88
C ASP A 193 17.38 -17.92 29.34
N ALA A 194 16.52 -18.72 28.71
CA ALA A 194 16.53 -19.01 27.28
C ALA A 194 15.11 -19.29 26.78
N ILE A 195 14.90 -19.16 25.46
CA ILE A 195 13.64 -19.50 24.78
C ILE A 195 13.71 -20.98 24.36
N GLU A 196 12.90 -21.83 25.00
CA GLU A 196 12.93 -23.28 24.82
C GLU A 196 12.70 -23.71 23.35
N GLY A 197 11.79 -23.03 22.64
CA GLY A 197 11.43 -23.35 21.28
C GLY A 197 12.51 -23.04 20.24
N ILE A 198 13.60 -22.33 20.57
CA ILE A 198 14.70 -22.01 19.66
C ILE A 198 15.82 -23.03 19.84
N GLN A 199 16.15 -23.77 18.78
CA GLN A 199 17.19 -24.80 18.82
C GLN A 199 18.17 -24.66 17.65
N VAL A 200 19.42 -24.32 17.95
CA VAL A 200 20.53 -24.37 17.01
C VAL A 200 20.99 -25.83 16.87
N ILE A 201 20.78 -26.42 15.70
CA ILE A 201 21.12 -27.83 15.41
C ILE A 201 22.60 -27.95 15.00
N ASP A 202 23.03 -27.06 14.12
CA ASP A 202 24.42 -26.92 13.69
C ASP A 202 24.67 -25.47 13.19
N GLU A 203 25.86 -25.17 12.64
CA GLU A 203 26.23 -23.83 12.17
C GLU A 203 25.29 -23.25 11.11
N ARG A 204 24.57 -24.11 10.36
CA ARG A 204 23.69 -23.73 9.25
C ARG A 204 22.25 -24.16 9.42
N THR A 205 21.91 -24.83 10.51
CA THR A 205 20.58 -25.38 10.72
C THR A 205 20.02 -24.91 12.05
N ILE A 206 18.85 -24.27 11.99
CA ILE A 206 18.11 -23.81 13.17
C ILE A 206 16.65 -24.22 13.08
N SER A 207 16.09 -24.70 14.16
CA SER A 207 14.66 -24.94 14.27
C SER A 207 14.02 -24.02 15.30
N VAL A 208 12.73 -23.72 15.09
CA VAL A 208 11.91 -22.97 16.05
C VAL A 208 10.55 -23.63 16.16
N THR A 209 10.10 -23.85 17.39
CA THR A 209 8.80 -24.46 17.69
C THR A 209 7.85 -23.41 18.28
N LEU A 210 6.63 -23.35 17.76
CA LEU A 210 5.57 -22.44 18.16
C LEU A 210 4.59 -23.14 19.11
N GLU A 211 3.88 -22.36 19.93
CA GLU A 211 2.81 -22.86 20.81
C GLU A 211 1.53 -23.20 20.02
N GLU A 212 1.34 -22.56 18.88
CA GLU A 212 0.19 -22.77 17.99
C GLU A 212 0.60 -22.54 16.53
N THR A 213 -0.15 -23.12 15.58
CA THR A 213 0.10 -22.95 14.15
C THR A 213 -0.09 -21.48 13.74
N ASN A 214 0.86 -20.98 12.93
CA ASN A 214 0.80 -19.63 12.39
C ASN A 214 1.40 -19.56 10.98
N ALA A 215 0.56 -19.51 9.96
CA ALA A 215 0.98 -19.49 8.56
C ALA A 215 1.88 -18.28 8.18
N THR A 216 1.85 -17.19 8.96
CA THR A 216 2.73 -16.04 8.72
C THR A 216 4.11 -16.22 9.36
N ALA A 217 4.27 -17.20 10.25
CA ALA A 217 5.51 -17.40 11.01
C ALA A 217 6.72 -17.62 10.10
N LEU A 218 6.55 -18.30 8.95
CA LEU A 218 7.64 -18.53 8.01
C LEU A 218 8.31 -17.22 7.56
N THR A 219 7.54 -16.22 7.20
CA THR A 219 8.07 -14.93 6.72
C THR A 219 8.42 -13.98 7.86
N VAL A 220 7.69 -14.03 8.97
CA VAL A 220 7.96 -13.21 10.16
C VAL A 220 9.26 -13.63 10.84
N LEU A 221 9.46 -14.92 11.10
CA LEU A 221 10.69 -15.48 11.64
C LEU A 221 11.82 -15.50 10.61
N GLY A 222 11.45 -15.60 9.32
CA GLY A 222 12.37 -15.52 8.18
C GLY A 222 12.85 -14.10 7.86
N GLY A 223 12.70 -13.14 8.75
CA GLY A 223 13.10 -11.73 8.56
C GLY A 223 14.62 -11.51 8.52
N GLN A 224 15.02 -10.27 8.75
CA GLN A 224 16.42 -9.83 8.72
C GLN A 224 17.18 -10.32 9.96
N ILE A 225 18.47 -10.65 9.84
CA ILE A 225 19.25 -11.24 10.90
C ILE A 225 20.38 -10.31 11.35
N LEU A 226 20.50 -10.12 12.63
CA LEU A 226 21.50 -9.30 13.32
C LEU A 226 22.74 -10.11 13.69
N SER A 227 23.94 -9.55 13.51
CA SER A 227 25.18 -10.18 13.95
C SER A 227 25.27 -10.28 15.47
N LYS A 228 25.30 -11.51 15.99
CA LYS A 228 25.49 -11.78 17.43
C LYS A 228 26.83 -11.22 17.92
N ALA A 229 27.88 -11.36 17.11
CA ALA A 229 29.20 -10.87 17.46
C ALA A 229 29.25 -9.33 17.61
N TYR A 230 28.43 -8.60 16.86
CA TYR A 230 28.39 -7.15 16.89
C TYR A 230 27.32 -6.61 17.84
N TYR A 231 26.06 -6.99 17.63
CA TYR A 231 24.92 -6.50 18.42
C TYR A 231 24.79 -7.21 19.78
N GLY A 232 25.31 -8.43 19.92
CA GLY A 232 25.26 -9.18 21.16
C GLY A 232 26.40 -8.91 22.13
N LYS A 233 27.43 -8.14 21.73
CA LYS A 233 28.64 -7.90 22.54
C LYS A 233 28.33 -7.27 23.89
N ASP A 234 27.42 -6.30 23.91
CA ASP A 234 27.03 -5.55 25.11
C ASP A 234 25.59 -5.88 25.57
N TYR A 235 25.03 -6.98 25.05
CA TYR A 235 23.68 -7.41 25.39
C TYR A 235 23.56 -7.77 26.85
N THR A 236 22.56 -7.19 27.50
CA THR A 236 22.14 -7.53 28.85
C THR A 236 20.63 -7.57 28.89
N PHE A 237 20.05 -8.68 29.37
CA PHE A 237 18.60 -8.84 29.48
C PHE A 237 17.96 -7.64 30.19
N GLY A 238 16.92 -7.09 29.57
CA GLY A 238 16.20 -5.91 30.04
C GLY A 238 16.87 -4.57 29.73
N ASN A 239 17.89 -4.56 28.87
CA ASN A 239 18.54 -3.32 28.44
C ASN A 239 19.03 -3.38 26.98
N LEU A 240 18.26 -2.77 26.06
CA LEU A 240 18.59 -2.63 24.62
C LEU A 240 18.98 -1.21 24.22
N ASP A 241 19.10 -0.27 25.15
CA ASP A 241 19.42 1.14 24.82
C ASP A 241 20.74 1.29 24.05
N TYR A 242 21.72 0.41 24.30
CA TYR A 242 23.02 0.43 23.62
C TYR A 242 22.91 0.25 22.09
N ILE A 243 21.84 -0.39 21.59
CA ILE A 243 21.63 -0.60 20.14
C ILE A 243 21.46 0.74 19.42
N LYS A 244 20.95 1.76 20.10
CA LYS A 244 20.76 3.10 19.53
C LYS A 244 22.10 3.71 19.07
N ASP A 245 23.18 3.42 19.76
CA ASP A 245 24.52 3.89 19.40
C ASP A 245 25.11 3.15 18.19
N LEU A 246 24.54 1.99 17.83
CA LEU A 246 24.99 1.16 16.69
C LEU A 246 24.26 1.49 15.38
N HIS A 247 23.16 2.22 15.42
CA HIS A 247 22.33 2.53 14.23
C HIS A 247 23.10 3.18 13.10
N ALA A 248 24.08 4.04 13.42
CA ALA A 248 24.85 4.79 12.43
C ALA A 248 25.95 3.96 11.74
N ASN A 249 26.33 2.80 12.30
CA ASN A 249 27.40 1.96 11.80
C ASN A 249 26.98 0.47 11.78
N PRO A 250 25.92 0.10 11.06
CA PRO A 250 25.40 -1.26 11.09
C PRO A 250 26.36 -2.25 10.41
N ILE A 251 26.48 -3.45 10.98
CA ILE A 251 27.08 -4.62 10.31
C ILE A 251 25.95 -5.37 9.60
N THR A 252 26.06 -5.54 8.29
CA THR A 252 24.96 -5.89 7.39
C THR A 252 25.27 -7.15 6.58
N ASN A 253 24.25 -7.76 5.96
CA ASN A 253 24.40 -8.96 5.14
C ASN A 253 23.75 -8.82 3.75
N GLY A 254 23.31 -7.63 3.40
CA GLY A 254 22.67 -7.32 2.12
C GLY A 254 23.66 -7.01 0.99
N PRO A 255 23.12 -6.62 -0.17
CA PRO A 255 23.94 -6.34 -1.37
C PRO A 255 24.88 -5.16 -1.20
N TYR A 256 24.52 -4.20 -0.38
CA TYR A 256 25.33 -3.01 -0.13
C TYR A 256 25.59 -2.84 1.37
N LYS A 257 26.66 -2.13 1.70
CA LYS A 257 27.02 -1.67 3.04
C LYS A 257 26.94 -0.15 3.11
N LEU A 258 26.59 0.38 4.28
CA LEU A 258 26.53 1.82 4.51
C LEU A 258 27.93 2.43 4.40
N GLU A 259 28.11 3.42 3.53
CA GLU A 259 29.33 4.22 3.44
C GLU A 259 29.20 5.49 4.30
N ARG A 260 28.04 6.21 4.14
CA ARG A 260 27.74 7.39 4.96
C ARG A 260 26.27 7.75 4.93
N PHE A 261 25.83 8.46 5.96
CA PHE A 261 24.53 9.11 6.04
C PHE A 261 24.72 10.60 6.36
N ILE A 262 24.16 11.47 5.53
CA ILE A 262 24.10 12.92 5.75
C ILE A 262 22.63 13.33 5.75
N PRO A 263 22.02 13.57 6.93
CA PRO A 263 20.61 13.91 7.05
C PRO A 263 20.22 15.08 6.14
N GLY A 264 19.11 14.92 5.41
CA GLY A 264 18.60 15.91 4.46
C GLY A 264 19.42 16.06 3.17
N GLN A 265 20.39 15.17 2.92
CA GLN A 265 21.20 15.18 1.70
C GLN A 265 21.23 13.80 1.03
N GLU A 266 21.84 12.81 1.68
CA GLU A 266 21.98 11.46 1.09
C GLU A 266 22.21 10.37 2.13
N VAL A 267 21.83 9.14 1.75
CA VAL A 267 22.38 7.89 2.28
C VAL A 267 23.19 7.25 1.17
N ARG A 268 24.49 7.08 1.36
CA ARG A 268 25.40 6.51 0.36
C ARG A 268 25.84 5.12 0.78
N PHE A 269 25.82 4.23 -0.18
CA PHE A 269 26.16 2.82 -0.01
C PHE A 269 27.26 2.44 -1.00
N VAL A 270 28.08 1.46 -0.61
CA VAL A 270 29.08 0.82 -1.44
C VAL A 270 28.80 -0.69 -1.55
N ALA A 271 29.06 -1.28 -2.71
CA ALA A 271 28.82 -2.69 -2.96
C ALA A 271 29.48 -3.59 -1.91
N ASN A 272 28.73 -4.57 -1.40
CA ASN A 272 29.23 -5.54 -0.43
C ASN A 272 29.92 -6.69 -1.19
N GLU A 273 31.23 -6.77 -1.09
CA GLU A 273 32.05 -7.84 -1.69
C GLU A 273 31.81 -9.22 -1.10
N HIS A 274 31.17 -9.28 0.09
CA HIS A 274 30.85 -10.52 0.80
C HIS A 274 29.41 -10.99 0.58
N TYR A 275 28.64 -10.28 -0.26
CA TYR A 275 27.25 -10.64 -0.51
C TYR A 275 27.12 -12.04 -1.11
N VAL A 276 26.31 -12.90 -0.48
CA VAL A 276 26.21 -14.33 -0.83
C VAL A 276 25.74 -14.60 -2.27
N PHE A 277 24.94 -13.70 -2.85
CA PHE A 277 24.46 -13.83 -4.24
C PHE A 277 25.41 -13.20 -5.27
N GLY A 278 26.62 -12.81 -4.85
CA GLY A 278 27.63 -12.15 -5.67
C GLY A 278 27.68 -10.64 -5.45
N LYS A 279 28.88 -10.07 -5.67
CA LYS A 279 29.06 -8.61 -5.56
C LYS A 279 28.09 -7.88 -6.49
N PRO A 280 27.38 -6.84 -6.03
CA PRO A 280 26.53 -5.99 -6.88
C PRO A 280 27.28 -5.49 -8.11
N LYS A 281 26.56 -5.39 -9.23
CA LYS A 281 27.14 -5.00 -10.52
C LYS A 281 27.51 -3.52 -10.58
N THR A 282 26.81 -2.67 -9.83
CA THR A 282 27.11 -1.25 -9.70
C THR A 282 27.79 -0.98 -8.36
N GLU A 283 28.92 -0.22 -8.38
CA GLU A 283 29.76 -0.04 -7.20
C GLU A 283 29.08 0.80 -6.13
N TYR A 284 28.37 1.89 -6.51
CA TYR A 284 27.71 2.78 -5.56
C TYR A 284 26.21 2.86 -5.80
N PHE A 285 25.47 2.89 -4.71
CA PHE A 285 24.07 3.22 -4.68
C PHE A 285 23.83 4.40 -3.74
N ILE A 286 22.95 5.35 -4.10
CA ILE A 286 22.67 6.53 -3.29
C ILE A 286 21.15 6.71 -3.19
N TYR A 287 20.67 6.85 -1.97
CA TYR A 287 19.39 7.52 -1.74
C TYR A 287 19.64 9.03 -1.59
N LYS A 288 19.14 9.82 -2.54
CA LYS A 288 19.09 11.28 -2.46
C LYS A 288 17.92 11.66 -1.55
N THR A 289 18.21 12.27 -0.40
CA THR A 289 17.22 12.62 0.64
C THR A 289 17.00 14.12 0.77
N SER A 290 17.61 14.93 -0.09
CA SER A 290 17.37 16.38 -0.14
C SER A 290 15.96 16.67 -0.61
N GLU A 291 15.34 17.72 -0.04
CA GLU A 291 14.06 18.23 -0.50
C GLU A 291 14.10 18.59 -1.99
N GLY A 292 13.00 18.35 -2.68
CA GLY A 292 12.83 18.65 -4.09
C GLY A 292 11.74 17.83 -4.75
N ASP A 293 11.44 18.17 -5.98
CA ASP A 293 10.43 17.50 -6.77
C ASP A 293 11.03 16.31 -7.52
N THR A 294 10.49 15.12 -7.30
CA THR A 294 10.91 13.88 -8.00
C THR A 294 10.83 14.03 -9.52
N TRP A 295 9.85 14.76 -10.04
CA TRP A 295 9.75 15.09 -11.45
C TRP A 295 11.00 15.80 -11.96
N GLN A 296 11.39 16.88 -11.29
CA GLN A 296 12.58 17.66 -11.65
C GLN A 296 13.84 16.78 -11.56
N PHE A 297 13.96 15.96 -10.55
CA PHE A 297 15.14 15.09 -10.37
C PHE A 297 15.25 14.05 -11.51
N VAL A 298 14.14 13.45 -11.92
CA VAL A 298 14.12 12.50 -13.04
C VAL A 298 14.42 13.23 -14.37
N GLU A 299 13.73 14.35 -14.65
CA GLU A 299 13.91 15.11 -15.90
C GLU A 299 15.35 15.61 -16.10
N THR A 300 16.01 16.02 -15.02
CA THR A 300 17.40 16.52 -15.04
C THR A 300 18.45 15.41 -14.93
N GLY A 301 18.00 14.15 -14.73
CA GLY A 301 18.90 13.00 -14.53
C GLY A 301 19.67 13.06 -13.20
N GLU A 302 19.18 13.80 -12.21
CA GLU A 302 19.73 13.76 -10.85
C GLU A 302 19.44 12.43 -10.16
N VAL A 303 18.31 11.79 -10.47
CA VAL A 303 17.97 10.43 -10.05
C VAL A 303 17.69 9.56 -11.25
N ASP A 304 17.84 8.26 -11.06
CA ASP A 304 17.68 7.25 -12.09
C ASP A 304 16.35 6.50 -12.00
N TYR A 305 15.56 6.75 -10.93
CA TYR A 305 14.32 6.05 -10.63
C TYR A 305 13.30 7.01 -10.02
N GLY A 306 12.03 6.85 -10.40
CA GLY A 306 10.90 7.54 -9.78
C GLY A 306 9.63 6.71 -9.92
N SER A 307 8.68 6.92 -8.99
CA SER A 307 7.34 6.34 -9.05
C SER A 307 6.33 7.48 -9.15
N PHE A 308 5.42 7.38 -10.11
CA PHE A 308 4.45 8.42 -10.45
C PHE A 308 3.05 7.81 -10.50
N THR A 309 2.04 8.60 -10.14
CA THR A 309 0.64 8.20 -10.33
C THR A 309 0.38 7.91 -11.80
N ALA A 310 -0.30 6.81 -12.12
CA ALA A 310 -0.51 6.35 -13.49
C ALA A 310 -1.63 7.14 -14.21
N THR A 311 -1.56 8.48 -14.18
CA THR A 311 -2.44 9.37 -14.96
C THR A 311 -1.99 9.41 -16.40
N GLU A 312 -2.91 9.75 -17.30
CA GLU A 312 -2.60 9.95 -18.72
C GLU A 312 -1.55 11.05 -18.94
N ASP A 313 -1.70 12.18 -18.24
CA ASP A 313 -0.75 13.30 -18.31
C ASP A 313 0.66 12.86 -17.88
N ASN A 314 0.77 12.06 -16.79
CA ASN A 314 2.05 11.55 -16.33
C ASN A 314 2.66 10.58 -17.34
N LEU A 315 1.85 9.69 -17.94
CA LEU A 315 2.31 8.75 -18.96
C LEU A 315 2.84 9.49 -20.20
N GLU A 316 2.11 10.48 -20.68
CA GLU A 316 2.51 11.31 -21.83
C GLU A 316 3.82 12.04 -21.53
N ARG A 317 3.92 12.72 -20.36
CA ARG A 317 5.11 13.45 -19.94
C ARG A 317 6.33 12.54 -19.81
N LEU A 318 6.20 11.39 -19.15
CA LEU A 318 7.29 10.41 -19.00
C LEU A 318 7.74 9.84 -20.34
N THR A 319 6.78 9.50 -21.22
CA THR A 319 7.08 8.99 -22.58
C THR A 319 7.82 10.03 -23.41
N GLY A 320 7.45 11.31 -23.28
CA GLY A 320 8.08 12.43 -23.97
C GLY A 320 9.57 12.63 -23.65
N LEU A 321 10.02 12.19 -22.44
CA LEU A 321 11.42 12.22 -22.05
C LEU A 321 12.27 11.26 -22.90
N GLY A 322 11.73 10.10 -23.27
CA GLY A 322 12.31 9.15 -24.22
C GLY A 322 13.43 8.26 -23.67
N PHE A 323 14.11 8.63 -22.59
CA PHE A 323 15.25 7.90 -22.04
C PHE A 323 14.90 6.95 -20.87
N LEU A 324 13.62 6.87 -20.51
CA LEU A 324 13.14 6.06 -19.38
C LEU A 324 12.44 4.79 -19.88
N ASP A 325 12.69 3.69 -19.21
CA ASP A 325 11.79 2.54 -19.22
C ASP A 325 10.63 2.84 -18.28
N LEU A 326 9.40 2.62 -18.74
CA LEU A 326 8.19 2.82 -17.95
C LEU A 326 7.54 1.47 -17.65
N ILE A 327 7.21 1.23 -16.39
CA ILE A 327 6.72 -0.06 -15.92
C ILE A 327 5.42 0.18 -15.13
N PRO A 328 4.30 -0.42 -15.57
CA PRO A 328 3.06 -0.35 -14.83
C PRO A 328 3.19 -1.06 -13.49
N SER A 329 2.62 -0.47 -12.46
CA SER A 329 2.61 -1.05 -11.11
C SER A 329 1.26 -0.81 -10.45
N THR A 330 0.80 -1.78 -9.67
CA THR A 330 -0.31 -1.60 -8.73
C THR A 330 0.28 -1.61 -7.32
N ALA A 331 -0.08 -0.63 -6.50
CA ALA A 331 0.40 -0.58 -5.14
C ALA A 331 -0.21 -1.72 -4.30
N SER A 332 0.58 -2.24 -3.37
CA SER A 332 0.13 -3.26 -2.42
C SER A 332 -0.70 -2.64 -1.29
N ASN A 333 -1.77 -1.93 -1.65
CA ASN A 333 -2.69 -1.32 -0.70
C ASN A 333 -4.12 -1.36 -1.23
N TYR A 334 -5.07 -1.13 -0.33
CA TYR A 334 -6.42 -0.74 -0.71
C TYR A 334 -6.85 0.51 0.07
N GLY A 335 -7.55 1.40 -0.61
CA GLY A 335 -8.19 2.57 0.01
C GLY A 335 -9.57 2.20 0.54
N TYR A 336 -9.99 2.90 1.59
CA TYR A 336 -11.33 2.75 2.17
C TYR A 336 -11.76 4.01 2.91
N ASN A 337 -13.07 4.19 3.03
CA ASN A 337 -13.64 5.10 4.01
C ASN A 337 -14.04 4.27 5.23
N GLN A 338 -13.37 4.49 6.35
CA GLN A 338 -13.71 3.90 7.64
C GLN A 338 -15.06 4.44 8.10
N LEU A 339 -15.97 3.55 8.44
CA LEU A 339 -17.27 3.87 9.01
C LEU A 339 -17.22 3.65 10.53
N ASN A 340 -17.77 4.58 11.29
CA ASN A 340 -17.87 4.43 12.74
C ASN A 340 -19.16 3.68 13.08
N LEU A 341 -19.09 2.36 13.24
CA LEU A 341 -20.25 1.51 13.50
C LEU A 341 -20.75 1.63 14.95
N GLU A 342 -20.11 2.42 15.80
CA GLU A 342 -20.67 2.82 17.10
C GLU A 342 -21.79 3.88 16.95
N ARG A 343 -21.96 4.46 15.75
CA ARG A 343 -23.06 5.37 15.43
C ARG A 343 -24.31 4.58 15.05
N ASP A 344 -25.43 4.80 15.74
CA ASP A 344 -26.68 4.05 15.57
C ASP A 344 -27.13 3.96 14.10
N HIS A 345 -27.00 5.04 13.33
CA HIS A 345 -27.42 5.09 11.92
C HIS A 345 -26.50 4.28 10.99
N LEU A 346 -25.27 3.93 11.41
CA LEU A 346 -24.32 3.12 10.64
C LEU A 346 -24.32 1.64 11.05
N GLN A 347 -25.06 1.24 12.10
CA GLN A 347 -25.17 -0.18 12.51
C GLN A 347 -25.96 -1.02 11.50
N ASP A 348 -26.96 -0.44 10.85
CA ASP A 348 -27.73 -1.13 9.82
C ASP A 348 -26.92 -1.22 8.51
N LYS A 349 -26.59 -2.46 8.06
CA LYS A 349 -25.81 -2.64 6.83
C LYS A 349 -26.48 -2.06 5.58
N ARG A 350 -27.81 -1.96 5.55
CA ARG A 350 -28.53 -1.35 4.42
C ARG A 350 -28.19 0.13 4.27
N VAL A 351 -27.95 0.83 5.37
CA VAL A 351 -27.48 2.23 5.32
C VAL A 351 -26.07 2.29 4.73
N ARG A 352 -25.16 1.41 5.15
CA ARG A 352 -23.80 1.37 4.62
C ARG A 352 -23.75 1.01 3.13
N GLN A 353 -24.57 0.02 2.73
CA GLN A 353 -24.77 -0.34 1.32
C GLN A 353 -25.35 0.82 0.52
N ALA A 354 -26.35 1.52 1.06
CA ALA A 354 -26.93 2.69 0.42
C ALA A 354 -25.92 3.82 0.22
N LEU A 355 -25.09 4.10 1.22
CA LEU A 355 -24.00 5.08 1.07
C LEU A 355 -22.99 4.67 -0.01
N THR A 356 -22.79 3.38 -0.23
CA THR A 356 -21.87 2.87 -1.24
C THR A 356 -22.49 2.91 -2.64
N TYR A 357 -23.73 2.47 -2.82
CA TYR A 357 -24.47 2.58 -4.09
C TYR A 357 -24.74 4.05 -4.47
N GLY A 358 -25.00 4.89 -3.47
CA GLY A 358 -25.28 6.32 -3.67
C GLY A 358 -24.04 7.19 -3.91
N LEU A 359 -22.86 6.60 -4.10
CA LEU A 359 -21.60 7.32 -4.35
C LEU A 359 -21.00 6.87 -5.67
N ASP A 360 -20.80 7.79 -6.61
CA ASP A 360 -20.11 7.51 -7.87
C ASP A 360 -18.60 7.31 -7.65
N ARG A 361 -18.25 6.09 -7.19
CA ARG A 361 -16.85 5.71 -6.96
C ARG A 361 -16.06 5.63 -8.27
N GLN A 362 -16.71 5.30 -9.39
CA GLN A 362 -16.08 5.25 -10.70
C GLN A 362 -15.58 6.65 -11.11
N LEU A 363 -16.45 7.65 -11.01
CA LEU A 363 -16.08 9.04 -11.27
C LEU A 363 -14.94 9.51 -10.36
N ILE A 364 -15.03 9.26 -9.03
CA ILE A 364 -14.06 9.76 -8.05
C ILE A 364 -12.69 9.11 -8.22
N TYR A 365 -12.65 7.76 -8.30
CA TYR A 365 -11.40 7.02 -8.13
C TYR A 365 -10.76 6.56 -9.44
N VAL A 366 -11.52 6.60 -10.55
CA VAL A 366 -11.01 6.18 -11.86
C VAL A 366 -11.00 7.34 -12.84
N GLU A 367 -12.15 7.94 -13.14
CA GLU A 367 -12.27 8.93 -14.21
C GLU A 367 -11.59 10.25 -13.86
N ALA A 368 -11.94 10.87 -12.72
CA ALA A 368 -11.30 12.12 -12.27
C ALA A 368 -9.79 11.95 -11.97
N ARG A 369 -9.31 10.72 -11.88
CA ARG A 369 -7.88 10.41 -11.75
C ARG A 369 -7.26 9.87 -13.04
N GLN A 370 -7.91 10.11 -14.18
CA GLN A 370 -7.40 9.72 -15.51
C GLN A 370 -6.94 8.25 -15.57
N GLY A 371 -7.70 7.34 -14.97
CA GLY A 371 -7.40 5.91 -14.96
C GLY A 371 -6.34 5.45 -13.94
N ALA A 372 -5.80 6.35 -13.13
CA ALA A 372 -4.78 6.04 -12.13
C ALA A 372 -5.30 5.23 -10.92
N GLY A 373 -6.57 4.90 -10.89
CA GLY A 373 -7.19 4.02 -9.90
C GLY A 373 -7.87 2.83 -10.54
N GLN A 374 -8.18 1.84 -9.71
CA GLN A 374 -9.10 0.75 -9.99
C GLN A 374 -10.01 0.62 -8.77
N LEU A 375 -11.30 0.38 -8.95
CA LEU A 375 -12.21 0.20 -7.81
C LEU A 375 -11.79 -0.99 -6.95
N ALA A 376 -11.86 -0.81 -5.65
CA ALA A 376 -11.66 -1.86 -4.65
C ALA A 376 -13.03 -2.25 -4.07
N ASN A 377 -13.27 -3.55 -3.93
CA ASN A 377 -14.49 -4.11 -3.33
C ASN A 377 -14.16 -5.08 -2.19
N ILE A 378 -12.89 -5.37 -1.96
CA ILE A 378 -12.39 -6.34 -0.97
C ILE A 378 -11.12 -5.82 -0.27
N PRO A 379 -10.79 -6.31 0.93
CA PRO A 379 -9.60 -5.94 1.69
C PRO A 379 -8.33 -6.69 1.23
N SER A 380 -8.04 -6.65 -0.07
CA SER A 380 -6.88 -7.28 -0.68
C SER A 380 -6.29 -6.33 -1.72
N SER A 381 -5.21 -6.74 -2.39
CA SER A 381 -4.65 -6.03 -3.54
C SER A 381 -4.57 -6.96 -4.74
N PRO A 382 -4.80 -6.49 -5.98
CA PRO A 382 -4.73 -7.31 -7.20
C PRO A 382 -3.40 -8.03 -7.43
N ILE A 383 -2.32 -7.61 -6.76
CA ILE A 383 -1.02 -8.25 -6.89
C ILE A 383 -0.82 -9.46 -5.97
N LEU A 384 -1.72 -9.68 -4.99
CA LEU A 384 -1.56 -10.74 -4.01
C LEU A 384 -2.16 -12.06 -4.49
N TRP A 385 -1.53 -13.17 -4.12
CA TRP A 385 -1.98 -14.51 -4.43
C TRP A 385 -3.41 -14.84 -3.95
N SER A 386 -3.91 -14.13 -2.93
CA SER A 386 -5.26 -14.30 -2.36
C SER A 386 -6.35 -13.52 -3.08
N TYR A 387 -5.99 -12.65 -4.05
CA TYR A 387 -6.95 -11.77 -4.70
C TYR A 387 -7.96 -12.54 -5.57
N THR A 388 -9.22 -12.25 -5.35
CA THR A 388 -10.33 -12.68 -6.20
C THR A 388 -11.52 -11.74 -6.00
N GLU A 389 -12.23 -11.44 -7.08
CA GLU A 389 -13.53 -10.72 -7.07
C GLU A 389 -14.68 -11.63 -7.53
N GLU A 390 -14.47 -12.95 -7.55
CA GLU A 390 -15.53 -13.89 -7.84
C GLU A 390 -16.63 -13.79 -6.76
N ASP A 391 -17.89 -13.72 -7.18
CA ASP A 391 -19.07 -13.55 -6.30
C ASP A 391 -19.02 -12.28 -5.40
N ILE A 392 -18.24 -11.27 -5.77
CA ILE A 392 -18.14 -10.00 -5.04
C ILE A 392 -19.05 -8.96 -5.69
N ASN A 393 -19.90 -8.31 -4.88
CA ASN A 393 -20.76 -7.23 -5.36
C ASN A 393 -19.90 -5.99 -5.72
N PRO A 394 -19.93 -5.51 -6.98
CA PRO A 394 -19.13 -4.37 -7.40
C PRO A 394 -19.67 -3.01 -6.91
N TYR A 395 -20.89 -2.96 -6.36
CA TYR A 395 -21.55 -1.74 -5.92
C TYR A 395 -21.47 -0.61 -6.98
N PRO A 396 -22.04 -0.78 -8.17
CA PRO A 396 -22.09 0.27 -9.16
C PRO A 396 -22.87 1.49 -8.63
N TYR A 397 -22.59 2.68 -9.14
CA TYR A 397 -23.38 3.84 -8.78
C TYR A 397 -24.84 3.66 -9.18
N ASP A 398 -25.71 3.61 -8.18
CA ASP A 398 -27.16 3.40 -8.34
C ASP A 398 -27.92 4.16 -7.22
N PRO A 399 -28.19 5.46 -7.43
CA PRO A 399 -28.88 6.27 -6.45
C PRO A 399 -30.30 5.79 -6.17
N GLU A 400 -30.98 5.15 -7.11
CA GLU A 400 -32.33 4.59 -6.89
C GLU A 400 -32.26 3.38 -5.95
N LYS A 401 -31.29 2.49 -6.14
CA LYS A 401 -31.05 1.38 -5.20
C LYS A 401 -30.66 1.88 -3.81
N ALA A 402 -29.87 2.94 -3.73
CA ALA A 402 -29.54 3.59 -2.46
C ALA A 402 -30.78 4.13 -1.74
N LYS A 403 -31.70 4.79 -2.47
CA LYS A 403 -32.97 5.28 -1.92
C LYS A 403 -33.85 4.14 -1.42
N GLU A 404 -33.99 3.04 -2.18
CA GLU A 404 -34.73 1.84 -1.77
C GLU A 404 -34.19 1.27 -0.45
N LEU A 405 -32.87 1.09 -0.32
CA LEU A 405 -32.24 0.55 0.89
C LEU A 405 -32.45 1.45 2.11
N LEU A 406 -32.42 2.78 1.92
CA LEU A 406 -32.69 3.74 2.98
C LEU A 406 -34.18 3.70 3.41
N ASP A 407 -35.10 3.56 2.46
CA ASP A 407 -36.54 3.39 2.74
C ASP A 407 -36.81 2.10 3.53
N GLU A 408 -36.21 0.97 3.11
CA GLU A 408 -36.26 -0.32 3.81
C GLU A 408 -35.67 -0.27 5.21
N ALA A 409 -34.62 0.57 5.43
CA ALA A 409 -34.02 0.82 6.72
C ALA A 409 -34.83 1.79 7.59
N GLY A 410 -35.95 2.35 7.06
CA GLY A 410 -36.87 3.25 7.77
C GLY A 410 -36.46 4.71 7.76
N TRP A 411 -35.55 5.13 6.88
CA TRP A 411 -35.13 6.50 6.70
C TRP A 411 -36.02 7.21 5.67
N VAL A 412 -36.99 8.01 6.12
CA VAL A 412 -37.95 8.71 5.27
C VAL A 412 -37.51 10.14 4.94
N VAL A 413 -37.81 10.59 3.74
CA VAL A 413 -37.45 11.95 3.30
C VAL A 413 -38.24 13.00 4.10
N GLY A 414 -37.53 13.92 4.76
CA GLY A 414 -38.11 15.05 5.49
C GLY A 414 -38.53 16.20 4.59
N ALA A 415 -39.18 17.23 5.19
CA ALA A 415 -39.66 18.41 4.47
C ALA A 415 -38.53 19.26 3.84
N ASP A 416 -37.31 19.10 4.31
CA ASP A 416 -36.11 19.79 3.84
C ASP A 416 -35.29 18.94 2.84
N GLY A 417 -35.84 17.79 2.43
CA GLY A 417 -35.17 16.86 1.51
C GLY A 417 -34.18 15.89 2.19
N ILE A 418 -33.84 16.10 3.46
CA ILE A 418 -32.95 15.21 4.20
C ILE A 418 -33.76 14.07 4.81
N ARG A 419 -33.24 12.85 4.71
CA ARG A 419 -33.86 11.65 5.32
C ARG A 419 -33.76 11.71 6.84
N GLN A 420 -34.81 11.21 7.49
CA GLN A 420 -34.90 11.20 8.96
C GLN A 420 -35.54 9.89 9.45
N LYS A 421 -35.14 9.47 10.63
CA LYS A 421 -35.68 8.33 11.37
C LYS A 421 -35.73 8.67 12.85
N ASP A 422 -36.86 8.41 13.53
CA ASP A 422 -37.05 8.71 14.97
C ASP A 422 -36.69 10.16 15.38
N GLY A 423 -36.95 11.11 14.47
CA GLY A 423 -36.66 12.54 14.67
C GLY A 423 -35.20 12.94 14.45
N GLN A 424 -34.33 12.03 14.08
CA GLN A 424 -32.93 12.31 13.76
C GLN A 424 -32.71 12.34 12.24
N LYS A 425 -31.94 13.31 11.75
CA LYS A 425 -31.54 13.40 10.34
C LYS A 425 -30.40 12.42 10.03
N LEU A 426 -30.43 11.84 8.84
CA LEU A 426 -29.31 11.03 8.33
C LEU A 426 -28.17 11.98 7.94
N ARG A 427 -27.26 12.20 8.88
CA ARG A 427 -26.08 13.03 8.72
C ARG A 427 -24.82 12.18 8.73
N ILE A 428 -23.87 12.50 7.84
CA ILE A 428 -22.56 11.87 7.74
C ILE A 428 -21.49 12.94 7.88
N ASN A 429 -20.85 12.99 9.06
CA ASN A 429 -19.68 13.83 9.32
C ASN A 429 -18.45 13.12 8.77
N TYR A 430 -17.91 13.64 7.65
CA TYR A 430 -16.76 13.08 6.96
C TYR A 430 -15.47 13.80 7.35
N LEU A 431 -14.40 13.03 7.62
CA LEU A 431 -13.07 13.55 7.91
C LEU A 431 -12.07 13.09 6.86
N GLY A 432 -11.27 14.02 6.30
CA GLY A 432 -10.23 13.72 5.33
C GLY A 432 -8.97 14.57 5.50
N SER A 433 -7.81 14.07 5.05
CA SER A 433 -6.61 14.89 4.93
C SER A 433 -6.73 15.79 3.71
N LYS A 434 -6.18 16.99 3.78
CA LYS A 434 -6.17 17.94 2.66
C LYS A 434 -5.34 17.40 1.51
N SER A 435 -5.99 17.13 0.39
CA SER A 435 -5.37 16.65 -0.86
C SER A 435 -6.34 16.86 -2.02
N GLU A 436 -5.83 16.86 -3.25
CA GLU A 436 -6.65 16.91 -4.46
C GLU A 436 -7.66 15.75 -4.52
N SER A 437 -7.24 14.54 -4.17
CA SER A 437 -8.14 13.37 -4.13
C SER A 437 -9.28 13.56 -3.12
N THR A 438 -9.02 14.19 -1.98
CA THR A 438 -10.04 14.50 -0.97
C THR A 438 -10.98 15.61 -1.47
N ASP A 439 -10.47 16.60 -2.20
CA ASP A 439 -11.30 17.67 -2.78
C ASP A 439 -12.27 17.10 -3.82
N ILE A 440 -11.80 16.20 -4.70
CA ILE A 440 -12.64 15.47 -5.67
C ILE A 440 -13.71 14.65 -4.95
N PHE A 441 -13.32 13.86 -3.95
CA PHE A 441 -14.24 13.05 -3.16
C PHE A 441 -15.34 13.92 -2.54
N ILE A 442 -14.99 15.01 -1.88
CA ILE A 442 -15.95 15.92 -1.21
C ILE A 442 -16.92 16.53 -2.24
N ALA A 443 -16.42 16.96 -3.39
CA ALA A 443 -17.26 17.56 -4.42
C ALA A 443 -18.33 16.59 -4.93
N VAL A 444 -17.93 15.39 -5.34
CA VAL A 444 -18.85 14.37 -5.85
C VAL A 444 -19.76 13.81 -4.75
N ALA A 445 -19.21 13.50 -3.57
CA ALA A 445 -20.01 12.99 -2.45
C ALA A 445 -21.06 14.00 -1.96
N SER A 446 -20.77 15.29 -1.99
CA SER A 446 -21.75 16.34 -1.61
C SER A 446 -22.95 16.34 -2.55
N GLU A 447 -22.76 16.18 -3.84
CA GLU A 447 -23.82 16.09 -4.82
C GLU A 447 -24.59 14.78 -4.72
N ASN A 448 -23.88 13.67 -4.75
CA ASN A 448 -24.47 12.33 -4.75
C ASN A 448 -25.25 12.02 -3.46
N TYR A 449 -24.72 12.39 -2.30
CA TYR A 449 -25.41 12.16 -1.03
C TYR A 449 -26.63 13.07 -0.85
N ALA A 450 -26.58 14.31 -1.35
CA ALA A 450 -27.75 15.18 -1.39
C ALA A 450 -28.88 14.58 -2.24
N GLU A 451 -28.55 13.93 -3.38
CA GLU A 451 -29.52 13.28 -4.25
C GLU A 451 -30.29 12.15 -3.55
N ILE A 452 -29.65 11.41 -2.66
CA ILE A 452 -30.27 10.31 -1.90
C ILE A 452 -30.81 10.77 -0.53
N GLY A 453 -30.76 12.08 -0.23
CA GLY A 453 -31.32 12.69 0.99
C GLY A 453 -30.42 12.53 2.21
N VAL A 454 -29.11 12.42 2.08
CA VAL A 454 -28.11 12.37 3.16
C VAL A 454 -27.50 13.76 3.37
N ASP A 455 -27.45 14.24 4.62
CA ASP A 455 -26.78 15.47 5.02
C ASP A 455 -25.28 15.20 5.20
N PHE A 456 -24.49 15.41 4.14
CA PHE A 456 -23.04 15.18 4.13
C PHE A 456 -22.28 16.42 4.60
N VAL A 457 -21.49 16.27 5.67
CA VAL A 457 -20.76 17.37 6.33
C VAL A 457 -19.26 17.07 6.33
N PRO A 458 -18.50 17.55 5.33
CA PRO A 458 -17.07 17.29 5.25
C PRO A 458 -16.24 18.26 6.10
N GLU A 459 -15.17 17.73 6.70
CA GLU A 459 -14.10 18.46 7.37
C GLU A 459 -12.73 17.96 6.87
N GLN A 460 -11.81 18.89 6.55
CA GLN A 460 -10.46 18.57 6.10
C GLN A 460 -9.40 19.00 7.10
N PHE A 461 -8.39 18.15 7.28
CA PHE A 461 -7.25 18.41 8.16
C PHE A 461 -5.96 18.62 7.35
N PRO A 462 -5.03 19.46 7.83
CA PRO A 462 -3.82 19.81 7.08
C PRO A 462 -2.90 18.61 6.85
N ASP A 463 -2.94 17.61 7.74
CA ASP A 463 -2.07 16.43 7.69
C ASP A 463 -2.73 15.18 8.27
N PHE A 464 -2.13 14.02 7.99
CA PHE A 464 -2.61 12.70 8.43
C PHE A 464 -2.58 12.51 9.95
N ASN A 465 -1.60 13.09 10.66
CA ASN A 465 -1.48 12.91 12.12
C ASN A 465 -2.64 13.59 12.84
N THR A 466 -3.00 14.81 12.38
CA THR A 466 -4.14 15.56 12.89
C THR A 466 -5.46 14.83 12.62
N LEU A 467 -5.65 14.32 11.40
CA LEU A 467 -6.79 13.47 11.05
C LEU A 467 -6.88 12.24 11.95
N SER A 468 -5.78 11.47 12.08
CA SER A 468 -5.73 10.25 12.89
C SER A 468 -6.03 10.50 14.37
N ALA A 469 -5.55 11.62 14.92
CA ALA A 469 -5.86 12.02 16.29
C ALA A 469 -7.35 12.29 16.47
N LYS A 470 -7.99 12.95 15.49
CA LYS A 470 -9.43 13.24 15.51
C LYS A 470 -10.27 11.96 15.43
N VAL A 471 -9.91 11.04 14.54
CA VAL A 471 -10.59 9.75 14.37
C VAL A 471 -10.48 8.90 15.64
N ARG A 472 -9.31 8.87 16.29
CA ARG A 472 -9.15 8.15 17.60
C ARG A 472 -10.07 8.66 18.70
N ASN A 473 -10.51 9.91 18.63
CA ASN A 473 -11.48 10.47 19.59
C ASN A 473 -12.91 10.02 19.31
N GLY A 474 -13.19 9.30 18.21
CA GLY A 474 -14.51 8.76 17.87
C GLY A 474 -15.53 9.79 17.37
N ASP A 475 -15.14 11.02 17.13
CA ASP A 475 -16.06 12.09 16.70
C ASP A 475 -16.10 12.24 15.18
N TYR A 476 -16.63 11.18 14.52
CA TYR A 476 -16.81 11.10 13.07
C TYR A 476 -17.87 10.04 12.74
N ASP A 477 -18.37 10.06 11.51
CA ASP A 477 -19.20 9.01 10.92
C ASP A 477 -18.42 8.27 9.82
N MET A 478 -17.64 8.99 9.02
CA MET A 478 -16.84 8.47 7.92
C MET A 478 -15.46 9.15 7.88
N ALA A 479 -14.39 8.40 7.59
CA ALA A 479 -13.05 8.97 7.45
C ALA A 479 -12.20 8.18 6.42
N SER A 480 -11.45 8.89 5.55
CA SER A 480 -10.65 8.27 4.48
C SER A 480 -9.29 7.77 4.97
N PHE A 481 -8.98 6.52 4.61
CA PHE A 481 -7.72 5.83 4.92
C PHE A 481 -7.27 4.90 3.78
N SER A 482 -6.09 4.33 3.94
CA SER A 482 -5.61 3.18 3.18
C SER A 482 -4.86 2.20 4.08
N THR A 483 -4.85 0.93 3.71
CA THR A 483 -4.06 -0.12 4.36
C THR A 483 -3.07 -0.69 3.37
N THR A 484 -1.79 -0.73 3.74
CA THR A 484 -0.73 -1.38 2.96
C THR A 484 -0.57 -2.83 3.44
N ILE A 485 -0.43 -3.75 2.49
CA ILE A 485 -0.16 -5.17 2.74
C ILE A 485 1.29 -5.42 2.33
N ILE A 486 2.13 -5.82 3.29
CA ILE A 486 3.59 -5.91 3.07
C ILE A 486 4.01 -7.31 2.62
N SER A 487 3.43 -8.36 3.19
CA SER A 487 3.89 -9.73 2.96
C SER A 487 2.78 -10.79 2.92
N ASP A 488 1.73 -10.63 3.71
CA ASP A 488 0.70 -11.67 3.85
C ASP A 488 -0.70 -11.06 3.81
N PRO A 489 -1.67 -11.70 3.11
CA PRO A 489 -3.05 -11.23 3.02
C PRO A 489 -3.74 -11.01 4.37
N SER A 490 -3.33 -11.71 5.43
CA SER A 490 -3.87 -11.53 6.79
C SER A 490 -3.79 -10.09 7.26
N GLN A 491 -2.75 -9.34 6.85
CA GLN A 491 -2.59 -7.92 7.17
C GLN A 491 -3.73 -7.04 6.62
N GLY A 492 -4.29 -7.43 5.48
CA GLY A 492 -5.43 -6.72 4.87
C GLY A 492 -6.74 -6.91 5.65
N VAL A 493 -6.93 -8.11 6.23
CA VAL A 493 -8.17 -8.49 6.91
C VAL A 493 -8.12 -8.34 8.43
N PHE A 494 -6.94 -8.25 9.04
CA PHE A 494 -6.75 -8.14 10.49
C PHE A 494 -7.63 -7.06 11.13
N ARG A 495 -7.78 -5.92 10.46
CA ARG A 495 -8.59 -4.81 10.96
C ARG A 495 -10.08 -5.15 11.17
N PHE A 496 -10.58 -6.23 10.61
CA PHE A 496 -11.97 -6.66 10.74
C PHE A 496 -12.16 -7.74 11.82
N THR A 497 -11.09 -8.13 12.50
CA THR A 497 -11.18 -8.99 13.69
C THR A 497 -11.64 -8.19 14.90
N LYS A 498 -12.07 -8.89 15.92
CA LYS A 498 -12.68 -8.33 17.11
C LYS A 498 -11.87 -7.20 17.73
N GLY A 499 -12.53 -6.07 17.95
CA GLY A 499 -11.95 -4.90 18.62
C GLY A 499 -11.06 -4.01 17.74
N GLN A 500 -10.86 -4.34 16.45
CA GLN A 500 -9.99 -3.57 15.55
C GLN A 500 -10.71 -2.45 14.80
N THR A 501 -11.96 -2.69 14.40
CA THR A 501 -12.81 -1.66 13.79
C THR A 501 -13.91 -1.24 14.77
N PRO A 502 -14.08 0.07 15.07
CA PRO A 502 -15.07 0.54 16.03
C PRO A 502 -16.49 0.05 15.71
N GLY A 503 -17.13 -0.62 16.67
CA GLY A 503 -18.50 -1.12 16.54
C GLY A 503 -18.71 -2.30 15.60
N TYR A 504 -17.62 -2.89 15.04
CA TYR A 504 -17.69 -4.12 14.25
C TYR A 504 -17.25 -5.32 15.08
N ASP A 505 -18.10 -6.34 15.15
CA ASP A 505 -17.82 -7.62 15.83
C ASP A 505 -18.54 -8.72 15.05
N ASN A 506 -17.79 -9.56 14.33
CA ASN A 506 -18.34 -10.69 13.60
C ASN A 506 -17.53 -11.96 13.93
N PRO A 507 -18.06 -12.86 14.78
CA PRO A 507 -17.34 -14.06 15.20
C PRO A 507 -17.02 -15.02 14.05
N VAL A 508 -17.73 -14.94 12.91
CA VAL A 508 -17.41 -15.75 11.72
C VAL A 508 -16.10 -15.25 11.09
N ILE A 509 -15.89 -13.92 11.05
CA ILE A 509 -14.63 -13.34 10.57
C ILE A 509 -13.48 -13.72 11.49
N ASP A 510 -13.67 -13.68 12.82
CA ASP A 510 -12.64 -14.08 13.78
C ASP A 510 -12.25 -15.56 13.59
N ASP A 511 -13.24 -16.45 13.41
CA ASP A 511 -13.01 -17.87 13.18
C ASP A 511 -12.28 -18.13 11.85
N LEU A 512 -12.72 -17.49 10.77
CA LEU A 512 -12.07 -17.60 9.45
C LEU A 512 -10.64 -17.02 9.48
N TYR A 513 -10.43 -15.90 10.16
CA TYR A 513 -9.11 -15.32 10.35
C TYR A 513 -8.18 -16.29 11.10
N ALA A 514 -8.64 -16.86 12.21
CA ALA A 514 -7.87 -17.87 12.95
C ALA A 514 -7.57 -19.10 12.08
N LYS A 515 -8.55 -19.60 11.31
CA LYS A 515 -8.34 -20.70 10.36
C LYS A 515 -7.30 -20.34 9.28
N SER A 516 -7.31 -19.11 8.76
CA SER A 516 -6.34 -18.68 7.75
C SER A 516 -4.90 -18.67 8.25
N LEU A 517 -4.71 -18.54 9.57
CA LEU A 517 -3.41 -18.63 10.23
C LEU A 517 -3.04 -20.06 10.63
N ALA A 518 -4.03 -20.96 10.75
CA ALA A 518 -3.84 -22.33 11.20
C ALA A 518 -3.36 -23.30 10.12
N THR A 519 -3.34 -22.88 8.85
CA THR A 519 -2.89 -23.72 7.73
C THR A 519 -1.87 -22.96 6.87
N SER A 520 -0.85 -23.66 6.38
CA SER A 520 0.13 -23.16 5.41
C SER A 520 -0.24 -23.51 3.96
N ASP A 521 -1.31 -24.28 3.73
CA ASP A 521 -1.77 -24.59 2.40
C ASP A 521 -2.37 -23.35 1.70
N ILE A 522 -1.76 -22.93 0.60
CA ILE A 522 -2.11 -21.70 -0.11
C ILE A 522 -3.53 -21.76 -0.70
N GLU A 523 -3.94 -22.92 -1.24
CA GLU A 523 -5.26 -23.05 -1.85
C GLU A 523 -6.36 -23.08 -0.79
N GLU A 524 -6.11 -23.72 0.34
CA GLU A 524 -7.03 -23.67 1.50
C GLU A 524 -7.14 -22.23 2.03
N ARG A 525 -6.02 -21.52 2.19
CA ARG A 525 -6.02 -20.12 2.60
C ARG A 525 -6.76 -19.21 1.62
N LYS A 526 -6.61 -19.41 0.30
CA LYS A 526 -7.37 -18.67 -0.71
C LYS A 526 -8.88 -18.84 -0.53
N ALA A 527 -9.35 -20.07 -0.32
CA ALA A 527 -10.76 -20.35 -0.09
C ALA A 527 -11.27 -19.63 1.17
N ILE A 528 -10.50 -19.65 2.26
CA ILE A 528 -10.85 -18.96 3.51
C ILE A 528 -10.91 -17.44 3.30
N TYR A 529 -9.92 -16.84 2.62
CA TYR A 529 -9.94 -15.40 2.32
C TYR A 529 -11.11 -15.02 1.42
N HIS A 530 -11.42 -15.84 0.42
CA HIS A 530 -12.57 -15.60 -0.45
C HIS A 530 -13.90 -15.58 0.34
N GLU A 531 -14.07 -16.48 1.30
CA GLU A 531 -15.23 -16.48 2.19
C GLU A 531 -15.29 -15.21 3.05
N MET A 532 -14.17 -14.79 3.64
CA MET A 532 -14.08 -13.52 4.38
C MET A 532 -14.41 -12.31 3.48
N PHE A 533 -13.90 -12.29 2.26
CA PHE A 533 -14.14 -11.18 1.32
C PHE A 533 -15.62 -11.04 0.96
N LYS A 534 -16.33 -12.13 0.74
CA LYS A 534 -17.80 -12.10 0.50
C LYS A 534 -18.57 -11.53 1.68
N ILE A 535 -18.23 -11.95 2.89
CA ILE A 535 -18.86 -11.42 4.11
C ILE A 535 -18.58 -9.93 4.28
N LEU A 536 -17.32 -9.52 4.15
CA LEU A 536 -16.91 -8.12 4.32
C LEU A 536 -17.45 -7.20 3.22
N ASN A 537 -17.60 -7.73 2.00
CA ASN A 537 -18.23 -7.01 0.90
C ASN A 537 -19.74 -6.82 1.12
N ASP A 538 -20.44 -7.82 1.65
CA ASP A 538 -21.90 -7.71 1.97
C ASP A 538 -22.14 -6.82 3.20
N GLU A 539 -21.35 -6.96 4.26
CA GLU A 539 -21.54 -6.22 5.51
C GLU A 539 -21.01 -4.78 5.46
N LEU A 540 -20.02 -4.49 4.62
CA LEU A 540 -19.37 -3.19 4.47
C LEU A 540 -19.01 -2.54 5.82
N PRO A 541 -18.18 -3.17 6.67
CA PRO A 541 -17.70 -2.50 7.88
C PRO A 541 -16.86 -1.25 7.57
N VAL A 542 -16.36 -1.17 6.35
CA VAL A 542 -15.78 0.01 5.70
C VAL A 542 -16.32 0.11 4.28
N MET A 543 -16.37 1.30 3.70
CA MET A 543 -16.60 1.47 2.27
C MET A 543 -15.26 1.32 1.54
N PHE A 544 -15.04 0.22 0.83
CA PHE A 544 -13.86 0.07 -0.02
C PHE A 544 -13.88 1.11 -1.14
N THR A 545 -12.70 1.65 -1.50
CA THR A 545 -12.63 2.73 -2.49
C THR A 545 -11.83 2.36 -3.73
N SER A 546 -10.51 2.26 -3.64
CA SER A 546 -9.70 2.00 -4.82
C SER A 546 -8.34 1.37 -4.52
N TYR A 547 -7.78 0.71 -5.54
CA TYR A 547 -6.37 0.39 -5.65
C TYR A 547 -5.65 1.50 -6.41
N SER A 548 -4.43 1.84 -6.00
CA SER A 548 -3.64 2.88 -6.66
C SER A 548 -2.76 2.28 -7.75
N LYS A 549 -2.85 2.80 -8.96
CA LYS A 549 -1.96 2.48 -10.08
C LYS A 549 -0.82 3.49 -10.16
N GLN A 550 0.36 3.01 -10.48
CA GLN A 550 1.58 3.80 -10.60
C GLN A 550 2.33 3.45 -11.87
N ILE A 551 3.18 4.37 -12.32
CA ILE A 551 4.19 4.17 -13.35
C ILE A 551 5.53 4.26 -12.65
N VAL A 552 6.29 3.17 -12.64
CA VAL A 552 7.69 3.17 -12.26
C VAL A 552 8.49 3.58 -13.49
N ALA A 553 9.23 4.67 -13.37
CA ALA A 553 10.11 5.19 -14.40
C ALA A 553 11.56 4.96 -13.98
N ILE A 554 12.32 4.25 -14.80
CA ILE A 554 13.73 3.95 -14.53
C ILE A 554 14.58 4.31 -15.75
N ASN A 555 15.78 4.83 -15.50
CA ASN A 555 16.74 5.14 -16.55
C ASN A 555 17.01 3.91 -17.43
N GLY A 556 16.72 4.01 -18.72
CA GLY A 556 16.83 2.90 -19.69
C GLY A 556 18.24 2.31 -19.86
N ARG A 557 19.29 2.94 -19.30
CA ARG A 557 20.63 2.36 -19.19
C ARG A 557 20.72 1.29 -18.09
N ILE A 558 19.76 1.24 -17.16
CA ILE A 558 19.80 0.29 -16.05
C ILE A 558 19.24 -1.05 -16.51
N GLY A 559 20.11 -2.06 -16.57
CA GLY A 559 19.73 -3.47 -16.73
C GLY A 559 19.53 -4.16 -15.39
N GLY A 560 18.89 -5.33 -15.39
CA GLY A 560 18.70 -6.15 -14.19
C GLY A 560 17.61 -5.67 -13.23
N PHE A 561 16.88 -4.58 -13.56
CA PHE A 561 15.77 -4.11 -12.76
C PHE A 561 14.58 -5.08 -12.85
N GLU A 562 14.13 -5.52 -11.70
CA GLU A 562 12.91 -6.30 -11.50
C GLU A 562 12.04 -5.61 -10.44
N LEU A 563 10.79 -5.30 -10.81
CA LEU A 563 9.85 -4.66 -9.89
C LEU A 563 9.25 -5.70 -8.96
N ASN A 564 9.39 -5.46 -7.66
CA ASN A 564 8.62 -6.15 -6.63
C ASN A 564 7.86 -5.11 -5.79
N PRO A 565 6.54 -4.98 -5.97
CA PRO A 565 5.75 -3.97 -5.25
C PRO A 565 5.72 -4.18 -3.73
N LEU A 566 6.05 -5.38 -3.23
CA LEU A 566 6.06 -5.74 -1.81
C LEU A 566 7.42 -5.47 -1.16
N SER A 567 8.50 -5.84 -1.85
CA SER A 567 9.87 -5.75 -1.33
C SER A 567 10.62 -4.49 -1.81
N GLY A 568 10.01 -3.72 -2.71
CA GLY A 568 10.63 -2.52 -3.28
C GLY A 568 11.90 -2.82 -4.09
N ILE A 569 12.80 -1.84 -4.18
CA ILE A 569 14.02 -1.94 -5.00
C ILE A 569 15.05 -2.94 -4.46
N GLY A 570 15.04 -3.21 -3.17
CA GLY A 570 15.98 -4.16 -2.54
C GLY A 570 15.89 -5.58 -3.08
N PHE A 571 14.78 -5.94 -3.74
CA PHE A 571 14.57 -7.28 -4.29
C PHE A 571 15.57 -7.65 -5.39
N SER A 572 15.86 -6.73 -6.32
CA SER A 572 16.74 -6.95 -7.49
C SER A 572 17.96 -6.03 -7.54
N LEU A 573 18.19 -5.20 -6.52
CA LEU A 573 19.19 -4.12 -6.54
C LEU A 573 20.63 -4.61 -6.84
N ALA A 574 20.99 -5.83 -6.42
CA ALA A 574 22.29 -6.42 -6.70
C ALA A 574 22.55 -6.65 -8.21
N ASP A 575 21.48 -6.82 -8.99
CA ASP A 575 21.52 -7.09 -10.42
C ASP A 575 21.47 -5.81 -11.28
N TRP A 576 21.26 -4.65 -10.65
CA TRP A 576 21.22 -3.40 -11.40
C TRP A 576 22.58 -3.03 -11.95
N GLU A 577 22.63 -2.84 -13.26
CA GLU A 577 23.87 -2.60 -14.02
C GLU A 577 23.69 -1.39 -14.94
N LEU A 578 24.61 -0.42 -14.86
CA LEU A 578 24.70 0.68 -15.81
C LEU A 578 25.33 0.19 -17.13
N LYS A 579 24.62 0.36 -18.25
CA LYS A 579 25.05 -0.03 -19.60
C LYS A 579 25.58 1.16 -20.36
#